data_ecca56dd491d8b7d649c82b3e26ff743
#
_entry.id   ecca56dd491d8b7d649c82b3e26ff743
#
_cell.length_a   1.000
_cell.length_b   1.000
_cell.length_c   1.000
_cell.angle_alpha   90.00
_cell.angle_beta   90.00
_cell.angle_gamma   90.00
#
_symmetry.space_group_name_H-M   'P 1'
#
loop_
_entity.id
_entity.type
_entity.pdbx_description
1 polymer ?
#
loop_
_entity_poly.entity_id
_entity_poly.type
_entity_poly.pdbx_seq_one_letter_code
_entity_poly.pdbx_strand_id
1 'polypeptide(L)'
;MLELGNAQLHYELIEGDSRKPLLVFLHEGLGSIGMWKEFPDQLCAATGCAGLVYERQGFGLSSPQPVPRSIHYLHQSALVELPAVMACLAPGREHIVVGHSDGGSIALIYAAGCPSGLRGVISAAAHVFVEEITIEGINAVLAAHSAGKMRALARYHGEKAGQVFSSWADTWLAPWFRQWNIEYLLPAIACPLLAMQGSDDHYGSGAQLDAIERGAPGARQLMLPGCGHSPHIEQPEATLKAMAAFINPLAG
;
A
#
# COMPACT_ATOMS: atom_id res chain seq x y z
N MET A 1 -2.23 15.18 -13.30
CA MET A 1 -3.57 14.65 -12.95
C MET A 1 -4.00 13.65 -14.01
N LEU A 2 -4.52 12.50 -13.60
CA LEU A 2 -5.09 11.47 -14.48
C LEU A 2 -6.61 11.51 -14.35
N GLU A 3 -7.33 11.57 -15.47
CA GLU A 3 -8.78 11.47 -15.47
C GLU A 3 -9.23 10.02 -15.62
N LEU A 4 -10.03 9.55 -14.65
CA LEU A 4 -10.65 8.23 -14.65
C LEU A 4 -12.16 8.37 -14.42
N GLY A 5 -12.94 8.32 -15.50
CA GLY A 5 -14.38 8.58 -15.42
C GLY A 5 -14.67 9.97 -14.84
N ASN A 6 -15.32 10.02 -13.68
CA ASN A 6 -15.64 11.27 -12.99
C ASN A 6 -14.60 11.69 -11.92
N ALA A 7 -13.52 10.94 -11.79
CA ALA A 7 -12.47 11.22 -10.81
C ALA A 7 -11.19 11.72 -11.49
N GLN A 8 -10.48 12.59 -10.80
CA GLN A 8 -9.11 12.99 -11.13
C GLN A 8 -8.17 12.45 -10.08
N LEU A 9 -7.12 11.73 -10.51
CA LEU A 9 -6.09 11.20 -9.62
C LEU A 9 -4.80 11.97 -9.80
N HIS A 10 -4.20 12.36 -8.70
CA HIS A 10 -2.86 12.94 -8.67
C HIS A 10 -1.82 11.83 -8.75
N TYR A 11 -0.81 12.02 -9.58
CA TYR A 11 0.30 11.09 -9.72
C TYR A 11 1.61 11.80 -10.03
N GLU A 12 2.70 11.14 -9.74
CA GLU A 12 4.07 11.53 -10.07
C GLU A 12 4.78 10.37 -10.75
N LEU A 13 5.64 10.70 -11.73
CA LEU A 13 6.49 9.74 -12.43
C LEU A 13 7.94 10.00 -12.05
N ILE A 14 8.66 8.94 -11.74
CA ILE A 14 10.08 8.96 -11.44
C ILE A 14 10.82 8.37 -12.64
N GLU A 15 11.80 9.08 -13.15
CA GLU A 15 12.59 8.64 -14.30
C GLU A 15 13.40 7.38 -13.98
N GLY A 16 13.59 6.52 -14.99
CA GLY A 16 14.39 5.30 -14.90
C GLY A 16 14.47 4.59 -16.26
N ASP A 17 15.11 3.43 -16.29
CA ASP A 17 15.27 2.64 -17.51
C ASP A 17 13.91 2.08 -17.98
N SER A 18 13.46 2.51 -19.14
CA SER A 18 12.17 2.09 -19.71
C SER A 18 12.12 0.60 -20.09
N ARG A 19 13.26 -0.08 -20.18
CA ARG A 19 13.37 -1.52 -20.46
C ARG A 19 13.12 -2.36 -19.19
N LYS A 20 13.22 -1.75 -18.01
CA LYS A 20 12.96 -2.39 -16.72
C LYS A 20 11.48 -2.27 -16.33
N PRO A 21 10.98 -3.15 -15.45
CA PRO A 21 9.64 -3.02 -14.90
C PRO A 21 9.43 -1.66 -14.24
N LEU A 22 8.20 -1.15 -14.31
CA LEU A 22 7.77 0.04 -13.58
C LEU A 22 7.53 -0.30 -12.12
N LEU A 23 8.07 0.46 -11.18
CA LEU A 23 7.69 0.37 -9.77
C LEU A 23 6.42 1.19 -9.53
N VAL A 24 5.38 0.55 -9.02
CA VAL A 24 4.10 1.21 -8.72
C VAL A 24 3.90 1.26 -7.21
N PHE A 25 3.82 2.46 -6.65
CA PHE A 25 3.75 2.67 -5.20
C PHE A 25 2.32 2.93 -4.74
N LEU A 26 1.85 2.14 -3.77
CA LEU A 26 0.52 2.21 -3.17
C LEU A 26 0.63 2.63 -1.71
N HIS A 27 0.15 3.83 -1.39
CA HIS A 27 0.21 4.42 -0.07
C HIS A 27 -0.73 3.75 0.95
N GLU A 28 -0.49 3.99 2.23
CA GLU A 28 -1.26 3.49 3.38
C GLU A 28 -2.65 4.17 3.53
N GLY A 29 -3.41 3.79 4.58
CA GLY A 29 -4.79 4.17 4.81
C GLY A 29 -5.06 5.66 5.08
N LEU A 30 -4.04 6.41 5.49
CA LEU A 30 -4.06 7.86 5.66
C LEU A 30 -3.05 8.56 4.72
N GLY A 31 -2.50 7.81 3.75
CA GLY A 31 -1.33 8.18 2.98
C GLY A 31 -1.58 9.13 1.82
N SER A 32 -0.47 9.64 1.31
CA SER A 32 -0.36 10.46 0.11
C SER A 32 1.01 10.28 -0.51
N ILE A 33 1.26 10.83 -1.70
CA ILE A 33 2.60 10.85 -2.32
C ILE A 33 3.61 11.46 -1.35
N GLY A 34 3.31 12.61 -0.77
CA GLY A 34 4.22 13.31 0.13
C GLY A 34 4.57 12.55 1.43
N MET A 35 3.81 11.53 1.81
CA MET A 35 4.10 10.71 3.00
C MET A 35 5.14 9.63 2.74
N TRP A 36 5.36 9.23 1.49
CA TRP A 36 6.47 8.37 1.11
C TRP A 36 7.84 9.03 1.28
N LYS A 37 7.89 10.37 1.40
CA LYS A 37 9.13 11.16 1.38
C LYS A 37 9.94 10.87 0.11
N GLU A 38 11.24 10.72 0.24
CA GLU A 38 12.15 10.44 -0.86
C GLU A 38 12.31 8.93 -1.16
N PHE A 39 11.56 8.08 -0.45
CA PHE A 39 11.76 6.64 -0.53
C PHE A 39 11.50 6.06 -1.94
N PRO A 40 10.45 6.47 -2.69
CA PRO A 40 10.26 6.02 -4.07
C PRO A 40 11.43 6.38 -4.98
N ASP A 41 11.94 7.62 -4.91
CA ASP A 41 13.10 8.06 -5.69
C ASP A 41 14.35 7.24 -5.37
N GLN A 42 14.60 6.99 -4.07
CA GLN A 42 15.73 6.18 -3.63
C GLN A 42 15.63 4.74 -4.12
N LEU A 43 14.45 4.13 -4.09
CA LEU A 43 14.25 2.76 -4.55
C LEU A 43 14.36 2.67 -6.09
N CYS A 44 13.82 3.64 -6.82
CA CYS A 44 13.99 3.75 -8.26
C CYS A 44 15.46 3.90 -8.62
N ALA A 45 16.20 4.77 -7.95
CA ALA A 45 17.63 4.96 -8.17
C ALA A 45 18.46 3.69 -7.87
N ALA A 46 18.15 2.99 -6.76
CA ALA A 46 18.85 1.77 -6.35
C ALA A 46 18.63 0.58 -7.31
N THR A 47 17.50 0.56 -8.04
CA THR A 47 17.14 -0.51 -8.97
C THR A 47 17.31 -0.12 -10.44
N GLY A 48 17.41 1.17 -10.72
CA GLY A 48 17.38 1.74 -12.07
C GLY A 48 16.00 1.65 -12.73
N CYS A 49 14.97 1.24 -12.02
CA CYS A 49 13.59 1.19 -12.50
C CYS A 49 12.98 2.59 -12.52
N ALA A 50 12.07 2.86 -13.45
CA ALA A 50 11.17 4.01 -13.35
C ALA A 50 10.09 3.77 -12.28
N GLY A 51 9.48 4.85 -11.75
CA GLY A 51 8.45 4.79 -10.73
C GLY A 51 7.17 5.50 -11.12
N LEU A 52 6.05 4.99 -10.64
CA LEU A 52 4.73 5.62 -10.62
C LEU A 52 4.24 5.66 -9.18
N VAL A 53 4.07 6.86 -8.65
CA VAL A 53 3.46 7.09 -7.35
C VAL A 53 2.14 7.80 -7.58
N TYR A 54 1.03 7.30 -7.04
CA TYR A 54 -0.25 7.99 -7.21
C TYR A 54 -1.06 8.02 -5.92
N GLU A 55 -1.93 8.99 -5.83
CA GLU A 55 -2.89 9.15 -4.73
C GLU A 55 -4.22 8.55 -5.14
N ARG A 56 -4.66 7.53 -4.41
CA ARG A 56 -5.97 6.89 -4.63
C ARG A 56 -7.09 7.92 -4.52
N GLN A 57 -8.24 7.66 -5.15
CA GLN A 57 -9.39 8.53 -5.01
C GLN A 57 -9.74 8.73 -3.53
N GLY A 58 -9.95 9.98 -3.13
CA GLY A 58 -10.20 10.41 -1.75
C GLY A 58 -8.98 10.98 -1.05
N PHE A 59 -7.77 10.72 -1.51
CA PHE A 59 -6.52 11.07 -0.83
C PHE A 59 -5.79 12.23 -1.51
N GLY A 60 -4.91 12.90 -0.75
CA GLY A 60 -4.00 13.94 -1.24
C GLY A 60 -4.69 14.97 -2.11
N LEU A 61 -4.20 15.16 -3.32
CA LEU A 61 -4.76 16.07 -4.33
C LEU A 61 -5.80 15.40 -5.25
N SER A 62 -6.01 14.08 -5.13
CA SER A 62 -7.02 13.36 -5.91
C SER A 62 -8.44 13.77 -5.53
N SER A 63 -9.39 13.57 -6.45
CA SER A 63 -10.82 13.84 -6.24
C SER A 63 -11.37 13.16 -5.00
N PRO A 64 -12.35 13.73 -4.30
CA PRO A 64 -13.03 13.07 -3.19
C PRO A 64 -13.59 11.71 -3.59
N GLN A 65 -13.60 10.76 -2.65
CA GLN A 65 -14.25 9.48 -2.85
C GLN A 65 -15.66 9.48 -2.25
N PRO A 66 -16.57 8.63 -2.77
CA PRO A 66 -17.85 8.40 -2.12
C PRO A 66 -17.68 7.84 -0.70
N VAL A 67 -18.52 8.26 0.21
CA VAL A 67 -18.60 7.75 1.59
C VAL A 67 -20.03 7.34 1.91
N PRO A 68 -20.26 6.34 2.77
CA PRO A 68 -19.28 5.52 3.48
C PRO A 68 -18.56 4.53 2.56
N ARG A 69 -17.38 4.05 2.98
CA ARG A 69 -16.68 2.95 2.31
C ARG A 69 -17.44 1.64 2.48
N SER A 70 -17.35 0.76 1.48
CA SER A 70 -17.85 -0.61 1.59
C SER A 70 -16.78 -1.54 2.15
N ILE A 71 -17.17 -2.76 2.54
CA ILE A 71 -16.23 -3.83 2.94
C ILE A 71 -15.23 -4.16 1.80
N HIS A 72 -15.56 -3.82 0.57
CA HIS A 72 -14.75 -4.08 -0.62
C HIS A 72 -13.89 -2.90 -1.08
N TYR A 73 -13.70 -1.84 -0.25
CA TYR A 73 -12.99 -0.65 -0.70
C TYR A 73 -11.54 -0.94 -1.15
N LEU A 74 -10.83 -1.86 -0.47
CA LEU A 74 -9.49 -2.32 -0.88
C LEU A 74 -9.53 -3.12 -2.18
N HIS A 75 -10.58 -3.94 -2.37
CA HIS A 75 -10.79 -4.67 -3.63
C HIS A 75 -11.10 -3.72 -4.79
N GLN A 76 -11.87 -2.67 -4.56
CA GLN A 76 -12.14 -1.64 -5.57
C GLN A 76 -10.86 -0.92 -5.99
N SER A 77 -10.01 -0.55 -5.03
CA SER A 77 -8.70 0.03 -5.33
C SER A 77 -7.81 -0.94 -6.11
N ALA A 78 -7.80 -2.22 -5.75
CA ALA A 78 -6.95 -3.24 -6.36
C ALA A 78 -7.44 -3.69 -7.75
N LEU A 79 -8.74 -3.91 -7.92
CA LEU A 79 -9.29 -4.60 -9.10
C LEU A 79 -9.97 -3.65 -10.11
N VAL A 80 -10.17 -2.40 -9.71
CA VAL A 80 -10.81 -1.39 -10.59
C VAL A 80 -9.91 -0.18 -10.77
N GLU A 81 -9.50 0.51 -9.69
CA GLU A 81 -8.74 1.75 -9.79
C GLU A 81 -7.32 1.50 -10.33
N LEU A 82 -6.54 0.60 -9.69
CA LEU A 82 -5.17 0.32 -10.11
C LEU A 82 -5.05 -0.19 -11.55
N PRO A 83 -5.88 -1.17 -12.02
CA PRO A 83 -5.88 -1.55 -13.44
C PRO A 83 -6.18 -0.39 -14.39
N ALA A 84 -7.09 0.50 -14.04
CA ALA A 84 -7.42 1.66 -14.86
C ALA A 84 -6.26 2.67 -14.89
N VAL A 85 -5.58 2.91 -13.77
CA VAL A 85 -4.36 3.73 -13.70
C VAL A 85 -3.28 3.14 -14.61
N MET A 86 -3.04 1.83 -14.52
CA MET A 86 -2.05 1.14 -15.34
C MET A 86 -2.39 1.18 -16.83
N ALA A 87 -3.65 0.99 -17.19
CA ALA A 87 -4.09 1.05 -18.59
C ALA A 87 -3.88 2.44 -19.20
N CYS A 88 -4.00 3.51 -18.42
CA CYS A 88 -3.82 4.88 -18.89
C CYS A 88 -2.35 5.32 -18.89
N LEU A 89 -1.60 5.04 -17.82
CA LEU A 89 -0.26 5.61 -17.64
C LEU A 89 0.88 4.67 -18.07
N ALA A 90 0.63 3.36 -18.09
CA ALA A 90 1.65 2.37 -18.41
C ALA A 90 1.06 1.16 -19.16
N PRO A 91 0.36 1.36 -20.29
CA PRO A 91 -0.33 0.29 -21.00
C PRO A 91 0.65 -0.81 -21.45
N GLY A 92 0.36 -2.05 -21.03
CA GLY A 92 1.16 -3.23 -21.36
C GLY A 92 2.55 -3.29 -20.74
N ARG A 93 2.92 -2.34 -19.89
CA ARG A 93 4.24 -2.31 -19.25
C ARG A 93 4.37 -3.34 -18.14
N GLU A 94 5.47 -4.07 -18.12
CA GLU A 94 5.83 -4.89 -16.96
C GLU A 94 6.02 -4.01 -15.73
N HIS A 95 5.56 -4.51 -14.57
CA HIS A 95 5.58 -3.71 -13.34
C HIS A 95 5.75 -4.56 -12.09
N ILE A 96 6.22 -3.91 -11.03
CA ILE A 96 6.32 -4.44 -9.67
C ILE A 96 5.54 -3.50 -8.77
N VAL A 97 4.65 -4.04 -7.95
CA VAL A 97 3.83 -3.23 -7.04
C VAL A 97 4.49 -3.20 -5.65
N VAL A 98 4.66 -2.00 -5.12
CA VAL A 98 5.20 -1.75 -3.78
C VAL A 98 4.10 -1.09 -2.94
N GLY A 99 3.52 -1.83 -2.01
CA GLY A 99 2.42 -1.34 -1.17
C GLY A 99 2.79 -1.27 0.31
N HIS A 100 2.29 -0.22 0.99
CA HIS A 100 2.40 -0.05 2.42
C HIS A 100 1.02 -0.06 3.08
N SER A 101 0.84 -0.84 4.15
CA SER A 101 -0.39 -0.94 4.95
C SER A 101 -1.61 -1.26 4.08
N ASP A 102 -2.65 -0.40 3.99
CA ASP A 102 -3.74 -0.53 3.01
C ASP A 102 -3.20 -0.82 1.60
N GLY A 103 -2.16 -0.10 1.18
CA GLY A 103 -1.50 -0.30 -0.11
C GLY A 103 -0.86 -1.69 -0.24
N GLY A 104 -0.35 -2.25 0.86
CA GLY A 104 0.16 -3.61 0.91
C GLY A 104 -0.95 -4.66 0.72
N SER A 105 -2.10 -4.47 1.38
CA SER A 105 -3.29 -5.32 1.20
C SER A 105 -3.85 -5.20 -0.22
N ILE A 106 -3.89 -3.98 -0.78
CA ILE A 106 -4.29 -3.74 -2.18
C ILE A 106 -3.34 -4.47 -3.14
N ALA A 107 -2.03 -4.44 -2.89
CA ALA A 107 -1.05 -5.13 -3.72
C ALA A 107 -1.26 -6.65 -3.74
N LEU A 108 -1.59 -7.25 -2.59
CA LEU A 108 -1.91 -8.68 -2.49
C LEU A 108 -3.20 -9.04 -3.25
N ILE A 109 -4.26 -8.24 -3.10
CA ILE A 109 -5.53 -8.43 -3.83
C ILE A 109 -5.30 -8.29 -5.34
N TYR A 110 -4.52 -7.29 -5.77
CA TYR A 110 -4.18 -7.07 -7.17
C TYR A 110 -3.42 -8.25 -7.76
N ALA A 111 -2.43 -8.77 -7.03
CA ALA A 111 -1.64 -9.92 -7.47
C ALA A 111 -2.48 -11.19 -7.59
N ALA A 112 -3.44 -11.40 -6.69
CA ALA A 112 -4.37 -12.53 -6.76
C ALA A 112 -5.29 -12.48 -7.99
N GLY A 113 -5.53 -11.29 -8.55
CA GLY A 113 -6.21 -11.10 -9.84
C GLY A 113 -5.36 -11.48 -11.06
N CYS A 114 -4.11 -11.88 -10.87
CA CYS A 114 -3.17 -12.30 -11.92
C CYS A 114 -3.07 -11.32 -13.11
N PRO A 115 -2.84 -10.02 -12.87
CA PRO A 115 -2.80 -9.04 -13.95
C PRO A 115 -1.60 -9.28 -14.88
N SER A 116 -1.82 -9.06 -16.17
CA SER A 116 -0.76 -9.19 -17.16
C SER A 116 0.37 -8.19 -16.88
N GLY A 117 1.62 -8.66 -17.02
CA GLY A 117 2.81 -7.84 -16.83
C GLY A 117 3.24 -7.65 -15.37
N LEU A 118 2.52 -8.20 -14.39
CA LEU A 118 2.98 -8.18 -12.99
C LEU A 118 4.16 -9.12 -12.80
N ARG A 119 5.32 -8.55 -12.42
CA ARG A 119 6.59 -9.28 -12.22
C ARG A 119 6.87 -9.63 -10.76
N GLY A 120 6.23 -8.94 -9.83
CA GLY A 120 6.41 -9.18 -8.40
C GLY A 120 5.65 -8.17 -7.53
N VAL A 121 5.56 -8.49 -6.25
CA VAL A 121 4.90 -7.65 -5.24
C VAL A 121 5.79 -7.51 -4.01
N ILE A 122 5.84 -6.29 -3.48
CA ILE A 122 6.33 -6.00 -2.14
C ILE A 122 5.15 -5.51 -1.31
N SER A 123 4.85 -6.22 -0.24
CA SER A 123 3.76 -5.91 0.68
C SER A 123 4.35 -5.60 2.05
N ALA A 124 4.40 -4.32 2.42
CA ALA A 124 4.96 -3.85 3.69
C ALA A 124 3.83 -3.53 4.67
N ALA A 125 3.90 -4.10 5.88
CA ALA A 125 2.95 -3.88 6.98
C ALA A 125 1.47 -4.06 6.57
N ALA A 126 1.18 -5.02 5.68
CA ALA A 126 -0.16 -5.30 5.18
C ALA A 126 -1.00 -6.08 6.20
N HIS A 127 -2.31 -5.92 6.07
CA HIS A 127 -3.27 -6.78 6.73
C HIS A 127 -3.88 -7.76 5.72
N VAL A 128 -4.04 -9.01 6.13
CA VAL A 128 -4.82 -10.02 5.42
C VAL A 128 -6.06 -10.43 6.21
N PHE A 129 -6.12 -10.06 7.49
CA PHE A 129 -7.28 -10.11 8.38
C PHE A 129 -7.17 -9.02 9.45
N VAL A 130 -8.28 -8.77 10.18
CA VAL A 130 -8.31 -7.81 11.28
C VAL A 130 -7.93 -8.50 12.59
N GLU A 131 -7.00 -7.91 13.35
CA GLU A 131 -6.58 -8.35 14.68
C GLU A 131 -7.08 -7.38 15.78
N GLU A 132 -7.04 -7.82 17.02
CA GLU A 132 -7.35 -6.94 18.18
C GLU A 132 -6.33 -5.80 18.28
N ILE A 133 -5.03 -6.09 18.08
CA ILE A 133 -3.98 -5.06 18.06
C ILE A 133 -4.25 -3.97 17.01
N THR A 134 -4.85 -4.33 15.86
CA THR A 134 -5.26 -3.36 14.83
C THR A 134 -6.29 -2.38 15.40
N ILE A 135 -7.31 -2.91 16.08
CA ILE A 135 -8.39 -2.13 16.67
C ILE A 135 -7.86 -1.22 17.80
N GLU A 136 -6.98 -1.75 18.65
CA GLU A 136 -6.36 -1.00 19.74
C GLU A 136 -5.49 0.14 19.19
N GLY A 137 -4.66 -0.12 18.17
CA GLY A 137 -3.83 0.87 17.50
C GLY A 137 -4.67 2.00 16.90
N ILE A 138 -5.75 1.67 16.19
CA ILE A 138 -6.65 2.67 15.60
C ILE A 138 -7.37 3.49 16.67
N ASN A 139 -7.84 2.88 17.75
CA ASN A 139 -8.45 3.59 18.87
C ASN A 139 -7.48 4.56 19.54
N ALA A 140 -6.21 4.19 19.68
CA ALA A 140 -5.17 5.08 20.21
C ALA A 140 -4.95 6.31 19.31
N VAL A 141 -4.95 6.13 17.99
CA VAL A 141 -4.86 7.24 17.02
C VAL A 141 -6.11 8.10 17.03
N LEU A 142 -7.30 7.51 17.17
CA LEU A 142 -8.57 8.25 17.28
C LEU A 142 -8.56 9.15 18.53
N ALA A 143 -8.10 8.64 19.67
CA ALA A 143 -7.94 9.42 20.90
C ALA A 143 -6.92 10.57 20.71
N ALA A 144 -5.81 10.33 20.04
CA ALA A 144 -4.82 11.35 19.73
C ALA A 144 -5.35 12.42 18.75
N HIS A 145 -6.17 12.03 17.78
CA HIS A 145 -6.85 12.95 16.85
C HIS A 145 -7.81 13.87 17.60
N SER A 146 -8.64 13.32 18.46
CA SER A 146 -9.60 14.08 19.30
C SER A 146 -8.86 15.09 20.20
N ALA A 147 -7.65 14.81 20.61
CA ALA A 147 -6.76 15.73 21.35
C ALA A 147 -6.04 16.76 20.44
N GLY A 148 -6.37 16.84 19.15
CA GLY A 148 -5.80 17.79 18.19
C GLY A 148 -4.39 17.47 17.70
N LYS A 149 -3.88 16.28 17.98
CA LYS A 149 -2.50 15.88 17.63
C LYS A 149 -2.31 15.54 16.14
N MET A 150 -3.39 15.34 15.37
CA MET A 150 -3.34 14.90 13.96
C MET A 150 -3.52 16.04 12.94
N ARG A 151 -3.25 17.29 13.33
CA ARG A 151 -3.32 18.44 12.40
C ARG A 151 -2.37 18.33 11.19
N ALA A 152 -1.34 17.48 11.33
CA ALA A 152 -0.38 17.22 10.24
C ALA A 152 -1.04 16.62 8.99
N LEU A 153 -2.16 15.88 9.10
CA LEU A 153 -2.88 15.33 7.94
C LEU A 153 -3.38 16.41 6.98
N ALA A 154 -3.78 17.59 7.49
CA ALA A 154 -4.22 18.69 6.65
C ALA A 154 -3.12 19.19 5.69
N ARG A 155 -1.84 18.98 6.04
CA ARG A 155 -0.70 19.31 5.17
C ARG A 155 -0.72 18.49 3.87
N TYR A 156 -1.22 17.29 3.91
CA TYR A 156 -1.23 16.34 2.79
C TYR A 156 -2.58 16.28 2.07
N HIS A 157 -3.69 16.45 2.80
CA HIS A 157 -5.04 16.24 2.26
C HIS A 157 -5.88 17.53 2.18
N GLY A 158 -5.34 18.66 2.67
CA GLY A 158 -6.08 19.92 2.70
C GLY A 158 -7.39 19.79 3.48
N GLU A 159 -8.47 20.29 2.90
CA GLU A 159 -9.82 20.25 3.49
C GLU A 159 -10.38 18.82 3.63
N LYS A 160 -9.87 17.86 2.87
CA LYS A 160 -10.29 16.44 2.94
C LYS A 160 -9.73 15.69 4.15
N ALA A 161 -8.77 16.27 4.89
CA ALA A 161 -8.08 15.56 5.98
C ALA A 161 -9.03 14.93 7.00
N GLY A 162 -10.09 15.66 7.39
CA GLY A 162 -11.11 15.14 8.30
C GLY A 162 -11.85 13.94 7.72
N GLN A 163 -12.24 14.00 6.45
CA GLN A 163 -12.93 12.90 5.77
C GLN A 163 -12.00 11.68 5.57
N VAL A 164 -10.74 11.90 5.20
CA VAL A 164 -9.75 10.81 5.07
C VAL A 164 -9.61 10.07 6.39
N PHE A 165 -9.44 10.81 7.49
CA PHE A 165 -9.29 10.23 8.81
C PHE A 165 -10.55 9.48 9.27
N SER A 166 -11.72 10.12 9.21
CA SER A 166 -12.98 9.50 9.65
C SER A 166 -13.30 8.26 8.78
N SER A 167 -13.17 8.35 7.46
CA SER A 167 -13.43 7.20 6.59
C SER A 167 -12.52 6.00 6.88
N TRP A 168 -11.25 6.25 7.25
CA TRP A 168 -10.34 5.19 7.67
C TRP A 168 -10.74 4.60 9.02
N ALA A 169 -10.88 5.42 10.06
CA ALA A 169 -11.20 4.97 11.40
C ALA A 169 -12.58 4.29 11.46
N ASP A 170 -13.61 4.92 10.89
CA ASP A 170 -14.98 4.39 10.88
C ASP A 170 -15.07 3.04 10.14
N THR A 171 -14.28 2.85 9.08
CA THR A 171 -14.24 1.58 8.35
C THR A 171 -13.59 0.48 9.19
N TRP A 172 -12.37 0.70 9.66
CA TRP A 172 -11.61 -0.32 10.38
C TRP A 172 -12.20 -0.66 11.76
N LEU A 173 -12.87 0.29 12.43
CA LEU A 173 -13.55 0.08 13.70
C LEU A 173 -14.99 -0.45 13.56
N ALA A 174 -15.53 -0.48 12.35
CA ALA A 174 -16.89 -0.92 12.12
C ALA A 174 -17.07 -2.42 12.44
N PRO A 175 -18.17 -2.79 13.14
CA PRO A 175 -18.44 -4.20 13.47
C PRO A 175 -18.46 -5.12 12.23
N TRP A 176 -18.94 -4.61 11.09
CA TRP A 176 -19.01 -5.37 9.84
C TRP A 176 -17.65 -5.56 9.20
N PHE A 177 -16.63 -4.73 9.50
CA PHE A 177 -15.27 -4.89 8.99
C PHE A 177 -14.42 -5.82 9.85
N ARG A 178 -14.84 -6.12 11.08
CA ARG A 178 -14.13 -6.98 12.05
C ARG A 178 -13.79 -8.36 11.49
N GLN A 179 -14.61 -8.87 10.58
CA GLN A 179 -14.41 -10.17 9.93
C GLN A 179 -13.82 -10.05 8.53
N TRP A 180 -13.32 -8.85 8.17
CA TRP A 180 -12.64 -8.69 6.90
C TRP A 180 -11.40 -9.58 6.85
N ASN A 181 -11.29 -10.38 5.80
CA ASN A 181 -10.23 -11.37 5.62
C ASN A 181 -10.03 -11.58 4.13
N ILE A 182 -8.76 -11.61 3.68
CA ILE A 182 -8.36 -11.87 2.30
C ILE A 182 -7.40 -13.06 2.17
N GLU A 183 -7.23 -13.88 3.22
CA GLU A 183 -6.36 -15.07 3.16
C GLU A 183 -6.78 -16.01 2.02
N TYR A 184 -8.07 -16.09 1.71
CA TYR A 184 -8.60 -16.91 0.61
C TYR A 184 -8.09 -16.52 -0.77
N LEU A 185 -7.52 -15.33 -0.94
CA LEU A 185 -6.93 -14.85 -2.20
C LEU A 185 -5.47 -15.27 -2.35
N LEU A 186 -4.75 -15.47 -1.25
CA LEU A 186 -3.30 -15.70 -1.24
C LEU A 186 -2.86 -16.87 -2.13
N PRO A 187 -3.58 -18.02 -2.21
CA PRO A 187 -3.19 -19.14 -3.06
C PRO A 187 -3.18 -18.81 -4.57
N ALA A 188 -3.87 -17.74 -4.99
CA ALA A 188 -3.90 -17.33 -6.39
C ALA A 188 -2.70 -16.45 -6.80
N ILE A 189 -1.89 -16.00 -5.84
CA ILE A 189 -0.71 -15.15 -6.13
C ILE A 189 0.39 -16.04 -6.74
N ALA A 190 0.63 -15.86 -8.02
CA ALA A 190 1.60 -16.66 -8.79
C ALA A 190 2.96 -15.95 -9.00
N CYS A 191 3.05 -14.65 -8.77
CA CYS A 191 4.29 -13.89 -8.90
C CYS A 191 5.14 -13.94 -7.62
N PRO A 192 6.47 -13.67 -7.71
CA PRO A 192 7.30 -13.45 -6.53
C PRO A 192 6.70 -12.40 -5.58
N LEU A 193 6.74 -12.69 -4.27
CA LEU A 193 6.18 -11.84 -3.23
C LEU A 193 7.18 -11.68 -2.08
N LEU A 194 7.47 -10.43 -1.71
CA LEU A 194 8.15 -10.09 -0.47
C LEU A 194 7.12 -9.46 0.48
N ALA A 195 6.82 -10.14 1.57
CA ALA A 195 6.02 -9.61 2.68
C ALA A 195 6.97 -9.16 3.79
N MET A 196 6.83 -7.92 4.26
CA MET A 196 7.70 -7.38 5.31
C MET A 196 6.92 -6.60 6.35
N GLN A 197 7.40 -6.64 7.60
CA GLN A 197 6.75 -6.00 8.74
C GLN A 197 7.76 -5.68 9.83
N GLY A 198 7.48 -4.66 10.62
CA GLY A 198 8.25 -4.36 11.81
C GLY A 198 7.83 -5.23 13.00
N SER A 199 8.79 -5.62 13.87
CA SER A 199 8.47 -6.40 15.07
C SER A 199 7.66 -5.62 16.11
N ASP A 200 7.74 -4.29 16.07
CA ASP A 200 7.09 -3.37 17.01
C ASP A 200 5.88 -2.68 16.37
N ASP A 201 5.36 -3.27 15.27
CA ASP A 201 4.16 -2.77 14.61
C ASP A 201 2.94 -2.92 15.54
N HIS A 202 2.30 -1.80 15.84
CA HIS A 202 1.15 -1.72 16.73
C HIS A 202 -0.21 -1.78 16.02
N TYR A 203 -0.22 -2.06 14.71
CA TYR A 203 -1.43 -2.31 13.93
C TYR A 203 -1.57 -3.76 13.48
N GLY A 204 -0.47 -4.50 13.37
CA GLY A 204 -0.49 -5.90 12.95
C GLY A 204 0.61 -6.71 13.60
N SER A 205 0.33 -7.95 13.98
CA SER A 205 1.33 -8.86 14.54
C SER A 205 2.06 -9.65 13.46
N GLY A 206 3.08 -10.43 13.85
CA GLY A 206 3.76 -11.37 12.95
C GLY A 206 2.82 -12.40 12.31
N ALA A 207 1.60 -12.58 12.85
CA ALA A 207 0.59 -13.47 12.28
C ALA A 207 0.17 -13.07 10.86
N GLN A 208 0.27 -11.78 10.50
CA GLN A 208 0.04 -11.30 9.15
C GLN A 208 1.08 -11.89 8.17
N LEU A 209 2.37 -11.82 8.52
CA LEU A 209 3.44 -12.41 7.72
C LEU A 209 3.31 -13.94 7.59
N ASP A 210 3.03 -14.61 8.72
CA ASP A 210 2.86 -16.06 8.76
C ASP A 210 1.69 -16.51 7.88
N ALA A 211 0.59 -15.75 7.86
CA ALA A 211 -0.55 -16.04 7.01
C ALA A 211 -0.20 -15.86 5.52
N ILE A 212 0.50 -14.77 5.17
CA ILE A 212 0.92 -14.50 3.80
C ILE A 212 1.89 -15.60 3.31
N GLU A 213 2.91 -15.95 4.10
CA GLU A 213 3.88 -16.98 3.73
C GLU A 213 3.23 -18.35 3.57
N ARG A 214 2.31 -18.71 4.48
CA ARG A 214 1.56 -19.97 4.41
C ARG A 214 0.62 -20.04 3.22
N GLY A 215 -0.02 -18.90 2.88
CA GLY A 215 -1.09 -18.84 1.89
C GLY A 215 -0.60 -18.63 0.46
N ALA A 216 0.46 -17.85 0.25
CA ALA A 216 0.94 -17.47 -1.07
C ALA A 216 2.16 -18.30 -1.50
N PRO A 217 2.05 -19.13 -2.56
CA PRO A 217 3.17 -19.92 -3.06
C PRO A 217 4.36 -19.03 -3.46
N GLY A 218 5.53 -19.26 -2.88
CA GLY A 218 6.74 -18.48 -3.20
C GLY A 218 6.85 -17.12 -2.50
N ALA A 219 5.97 -16.81 -1.56
CA ALA A 219 6.15 -15.66 -0.68
C ALA A 219 7.40 -15.83 0.20
N ARG A 220 8.09 -14.70 0.41
CA ARG A 220 9.20 -14.59 1.36
C ARG A 220 8.81 -13.57 2.42
N GLN A 221 8.97 -13.92 3.67
CA GLN A 221 8.74 -12.98 4.77
C GLN A 221 10.04 -12.34 5.25
N LEU A 222 9.95 -11.10 5.70
CA LEU A 222 11.00 -10.35 6.35
C LEU A 222 10.45 -9.59 7.55
N MET A 223 10.81 -10.03 8.75
CA MET A 223 10.58 -9.27 9.97
C MET A 223 11.76 -8.31 10.21
N LEU A 224 11.46 -7.04 10.44
CA LEU A 224 12.43 -5.99 10.77
C LEU A 224 12.43 -5.76 12.28
N PRO A 225 13.48 -6.19 13.02
CA PRO A 225 13.52 -6.03 14.48
C PRO A 225 13.56 -4.57 14.90
N GLY A 226 12.78 -4.19 15.93
CA GLY A 226 12.74 -2.82 16.47
C GLY A 226 12.17 -1.79 15.49
N CYS A 227 11.39 -2.22 14.53
CA CYS A 227 10.70 -1.38 13.55
C CYS A 227 9.20 -1.39 13.83
N GLY A 228 8.55 -0.24 13.73
CA GLY A 228 7.10 -0.13 13.83
C GLY A 228 6.39 -0.32 12.49
N HIS A 229 5.27 0.41 12.31
CA HIS A 229 4.37 0.24 11.18
C HIS A 229 4.89 0.78 9.84
N SER A 230 5.87 1.69 9.87
CA SER A 230 6.34 2.38 8.64
C SER A 230 7.80 2.07 8.34
N PRO A 231 8.14 0.87 7.83
CA PRO A 231 9.53 0.44 7.62
C PRO A 231 10.37 1.41 6.78
N HIS A 232 9.79 1.99 5.75
CA HIS A 232 10.44 2.96 4.85
C HIS A 232 10.78 4.31 5.53
N ILE A 233 10.15 4.61 6.66
CA ILE A 233 10.42 5.81 7.47
C ILE A 233 11.33 5.48 8.67
N GLU A 234 11.05 4.36 9.35
CA GLU A 234 11.68 4.02 10.63
C GLU A 234 13.02 3.32 10.45
N GLN A 235 13.15 2.52 9.39
CA GLN A 235 14.39 1.83 9.02
C GLN A 235 14.66 1.93 7.51
N PRO A 236 14.83 3.14 6.95
CA PRO A 236 14.88 3.36 5.51
C PRO A 236 15.99 2.58 4.81
N GLU A 237 17.18 2.51 5.38
CA GLU A 237 18.33 1.82 4.77
C GLU A 237 18.11 0.30 4.69
N ALA A 238 17.65 -0.32 5.78
CA ALA A 238 17.37 -1.77 5.82
C ALA A 238 16.23 -2.12 4.84
N THR A 239 15.18 -1.30 4.84
CA THR A 239 14.02 -1.46 3.96
C THR A 239 14.42 -1.31 2.49
N LEU A 240 15.17 -0.26 2.15
CA LEU A 240 15.66 0.00 0.80
C LEU A 240 16.52 -1.18 0.29
N LYS A 241 17.47 -1.63 1.12
CA LYS A 241 18.35 -2.76 0.79
C LYS A 241 17.56 -4.03 0.53
N ALA A 242 16.58 -4.35 1.37
CA ALA A 242 15.76 -5.56 1.22
C ALA A 242 14.90 -5.50 -0.03
N MET A 243 14.21 -4.37 -0.27
CA MET A 243 13.37 -4.18 -1.45
C MET A 243 14.20 -4.19 -2.75
N ALA A 244 15.34 -3.51 -2.78
CA ALA A 244 16.23 -3.52 -3.95
C ALA A 244 16.79 -4.92 -4.25
N ALA A 245 17.17 -5.68 -3.21
CA ALA A 245 17.62 -7.06 -3.37
C ALA A 245 16.54 -7.99 -3.92
N PHE A 246 15.26 -7.73 -3.61
CA PHE A 246 14.13 -8.45 -4.18
C PHE A 246 13.83 -8.02 -5.64
N ILE A 247 13.89 -6.73 -5.94
CA ILE A 247 13.54 -6.18 -7.26
C ILE A 247 14.61 -6.50 -8.33
N ASN A 248 15.90 -6.36 -8.01
CA ASN A 248 16.98 -6.45 -8.99
C ASN A 248 16.97 -7.75 -9.83
N PRO A 249 16.74 -8.95 -9.27
CA PRO A 249 16.62 -10.18 -10.06
C PRO A 249 15.39 -10.22 -10.99
N LEU A 250 14.35 -9.44 -10.68
CA LEU A 250 13.11 -9.36 -11.47
C LEU A 250 13.18 -8.30 -12.56
N ALA A 251 14.16 -7.39 -12.46
CA ALA A 251 14.35 -6.23 -13.34
C ALA A 251 15.47 -6.42 -14.39
N GLY A 252 16.06 -7.60 -14.42
CA GLY A 252 17.15 -7.98 -15.36
C GLY A 252 16.65 -8.61 -16.64
#